data_a69c34151b303d4b6f7c5349cb5dee3e
#
_entry.id   a69c34151b303d4b6f7c5349cb5dee3e
#
_cell.length_a   1.000
_cell.length_b   1.000
_cell.length_c   1.000
_cell.angle_alpha   90.00
_cell.angle_beta   90.00
_cell.angle_gamma   90.00
#
_symmetry.space_group_name_H-M   'P 1'
#
loop_
_entity.id
_entity.type
_entity.pdbx_description
1 polymer ?
#
loop_
_entity_poly.entity_id
_entity_poly.type
_entity_poly.pdbx_seq_one_letter_code
_entity_poly.pdbx_strand_id
1 'polypeptide(L)'
;PIEHDPFILISYLSAKYEEFTFEQVKPELDALFALQYRLETEAVNETVTETATVRVGESLGQVVTSGYCNCPICCGIWSGGPTASGAYPTANHTLAVDASNPFVPMGTKVVMNGVEYTVEDTGAFARYGVQFDVYYDSHAAASAHGHQTWECYLADDNGSNEVEVTRTRDVD
;
A
#
# COMPACT_ATOMS: atom_id res chain seq x y z
N PRO A 1 -5.31 20.59 -23.65
CA PRO A 1 -4.00 20.48 -23.03
C PRO A 1 -3.06 21.39 -23.82
N ILE A 2 -2.65 22.48 -23.18
CA ILE A 2 -1.58 23.31 -23.76
C ILE A 2 -0.33 22.48 -23.55
N GLU A 3 0.21 21.93 -24.62
CA GLU A 3 1.47 21.25 -24.60
C GLU A 3 2.53 22.19 -24.01
N HIS A 4 3.34 21.69 -23.10
CA HIS A 4 4.35 22.43 -22.34
C HIS A 4 5.56 22.83 -23.23
N ASP A 5 5.28 23.33 -24.40
CA ASP A 5 6.33 23.82 -25.28
C ASP A 5 6.57 25.32 -24.99
N PRO A 6 7.72 25.68 -24.41
CA PRO A 6 8.05 27.08 -24.11
C PRO A 6 8.02 27.97 -25.35
N PHE A 7 8.24 27.42 -26.54
CA PHE A 7 8.16 28.18 -27.80
C PHE A 7 6.72 28.57 -28.16
N ILE A 8 5.73 27.73 -27.87
CA ILE A 8 4.31 28.06 -28.10
C ILE A 8 3.88 29.21 -27.18
N LEU A 9 4.29 29.18 -25.91
CA LEU A 9 3.98 30.21 -24.93
C LEU A 9 4.69 31.54 -25.28
N ILE A 10 5.94 31.48 -25.71
CA ILE A 10 6.70 32.66 -26.18
C ILE A 10 6.03 33.24 -27.42
N SER A 11 5.61 32.41 -28.38
CA SER A 11 4.92 32.87 -29.58
C SER A 11 3.59 33.53 -29.27
N TYR A 12 2.84 33.00 -28.29
CA TYR A 12 1.59 33.59 -27.83
C TYR A 12 1.81 34.96 -27.16
N LEU A 13 2.81 35.05 -26.28
CA LEU A 13 3.16 36.30 -25.61
C LEU A 13 3.73 37.33 -26.59
N SER A 14 4.54 36.93 -27.57
CA SER A 14 5.05 37.81 -28.62
C SER A 14 3.93 38.35 -29.51
N ALA A 15 2.92 37.54 -29.84
CA ALA A 15 1.77 37.97 -30.63
C ALA A 15 0.87 38.98 -29.86
N LYS A 16 0.83 38.91 -28.54
CA LYS A 16 0.03 39.77 -27.69
C LYS A 16 0.73 41.05 -27.28
N TYR A 17 2.08 41.03 -27.24
CA TYR A 17 2.92 42.13 -26.80
C TYR A 17 4.05 42.33 -27.79
N GLU A 18 3.78 42.99 -28.92
CA GLU A 18 4.71 43.18 -30.04
C GLU A 18 6.06 43.91 -29.71
N GLU A 19 6.22 44.37 -28.49
CA GLU A 19 7.39 45.14 -28.08
C GLU A 19 8.27 44.50 -26.98
N PHE A 20 7.99 43.23 -26.54
CA PHE A 20 8.75 42.63 -25.45
C PHE A 20 9.79 41.64 -25.95
N THR A 21 11.02 41.76 -25.42
CA THR A 21 12.09 40.76 -25.65
C THR A 21 11.91 39.54 -24.74
N PHE A 22 12.51 38.41 -25.11
CA PHE A 22 12.54 37.19 -24.30
C PHE A 22 13.03 37.46 -22.87
N GLU A 23 14.05 38.27 -22.70
CA GLU A 23 14.62 38.65 -21.40
C GLU A 23 13.59 39.36 -20.50
N GLN A 24 12.69 40.14 -21.07
CA GLN A 24 11.65 40.89 -20.34
C GLN A 24 10.50 39.97 -19.90
N VAL A 25 10.14 38.95 -20.64
CA VAL A 25 9.04 38.02 -20.32
C VAL A 25 9.49 36.76 -19.57
N LYS A 26 10.79 36.47 -19.54
CA LYS A 26 11.35 35.30 -18.89
C LYS A 26 10.95 35.16 -17.41
N PRO A 27 10.96 36.22 -16.57
CA PRO A 27 10.53 36.09 -15.17
C PRO A 27 9.06 35.68 -15.02
N GLU A 28 8.16 36.16 -15.91
CA GLU A 28 6.74 35.78 -15.88
C GLU A 28 6.53 34.35 -16.34
N LEU A 29 7.29 33.90 -17.35
CA LEU A 29 7.29 32.50 -17.79
C LEU A 29 7.79 31.57 -16.70
N ASP A 30 8.90 31.89 -16.04
CA ASP A 30 9.44 31.07 -14.94
C ASP A 30 8.43 30.98 -13.78
N ALA A 31 7.72 32.08 -13.46
CA ALA A 31 6.67 32.09 -12.45
C ALA A 31 5.46 31.23 -12.83
N LEU A 32 5.03 31.25 -14.10
CA LEU A 32 3.94 30.41 -14.61
C LEU A 32 4.30 28.94 -14.58
N PHE A 33 5.51 28.56 -14.99
CA PHE A 33 5.99 27.18 -14.93
C PHE A 33 6.11 26.68 -13.47
N ALA A 34 6.61 27.50 -12.56
CA ALA A 34 6.68 27.17 -11.14
C ALA A 34 5.29 26.97 -10.53
N LEU A 35 4.30 27.79 -10.89
CA LEU A 35 2.92 27.67 -10.44
C LEU A 35 2.28 26.38 -10.99
N GLN A 36 2.47 26.09 -12.27
CA GLN A 36 1.95 24.88 -12.91
C GLN A 36 2.55 23.62 -12.28
N TYR A 37 3.86 23.58 -12.09
CA TYR A 37 4.54 22.47 -11.42
C TYR A 37 4.02 22.27 -9.98
N ARG A 38 3.77 23.35 -9.25
CA ARG A 38 3.20 23.26 -7.90
C ARG A 38 1.77 22.73 -7.91
N LEU A 39 0.94 23.15 -8.86
CA LEU A 39 -0.43 22.65 -9.02
C LEU A 39 -0.46 21.17 -9.37
N GLU A 40 0.41 20.72 -10.28
CA GLU A 40 0.55 19.29 -10.63
C GLU A 40 1.04 18.47 -9.42
N THR A 41 2.00 18.99 -8.65
CA THR A 41 2.52 18.31 -7.46
C THR A 41 1.48 18.26 -6.33
N GLU A 42 0.69 19.32 -6.14
CA GLU A 42 -0.40 19.33 -5.16
C GLU A 42 -1.52 18.36 -5.54
N ALA A 43 -1.83 18.19 -6.83
CA ALA A 43 -2.84 17.24 -7.31
C ALA A 43 -2.43 15.77 -7.09
N VAL A 44 -1.13 15.46 -7.20
CA VAL A 44 -0.59 14.09 -6.98
C VAL A 44 -0.60 13.67 -5.50
N ASN A 45 -0.72 14.61 -4.58
CA ASN A 45 -0.72 14.34 -3.14
C ASN A 45 -2.11 14.34 -2.49
N GLU A 46 -3.17 14.31 -3.27
CA GLU A 46 -4.52 14.24 -2.73
C GLU A 46 -4.84 12.80 -2.32
N THR A 47 -4.91 12.57 -1.01
CA THR A 47 -5.32 11.28 -0.44
C THR A 47 -6.80 11.31 -0.12
N VAL A 48 -7.54 10.34 -0.65
CA VAL A 48 -8.96 10.15 -0.30
C VAL A 48 -9.06 9.04 0.72
N THR A 49 -9.70 9.36 1.84
CA THR A 49 -10.00 8.40 2.89
C THR A 49 -11.45 7.97 2.76
N GLU A 50 -11.67 6.70 2.45
CA GLU A 50 -13.01 6.10 2.33
C GLU A 50 -13.22 5.14 3.50
N THR A 51 -14.39 5.24 4.15
CA THR A 51 -14.82 4.28 5.17
C THR A 51 -15.84 3.34 4.55
N ALA A 52 -15.57 2.04 4.61
CA ALA A 52 -16.49 1.00 4.15
C ALA A 52 -16.82 0.04 5.30
N THR A 53 -18.07 -0.41 5.36
CA THR A 53 -18.49 -1.46 6.29
C THR A 53 -18.35 -2.81 5.61
N VAL A 54 -17.58 -3.71 6.21
CA VAL A 54 -17.36 -5.08 5.71
C VAL A 54 -17.97 -6.07 6.69
N ARG A 55 -18.69 -7.06 6.17
CA ARG A 55 -19.20 -8.18 6.99
C ARG A 55 -18.12 -9.22 7.20
N VAL A 56 -18.01 -9.69 8.43
CA VAL A 56 -17.03 -10.67 8.86
C VAL A 56 -17.68 -11.72 9.76
N GLY A 57 -17.01 -12.85 9.92
CA GLY A 57 -17.43 -13.92 10.79
C GLY A 57 -17.01 -13.71 12.25
N GLU A 58 -16.70 -14.80 12.93
CA GLU A 58 -16.30 -14.80 14.33
C GLU A 58 -15.03 -13.98 14.57
N SER A 59 -15.02 -13.19 15.65
CA SER A 59 -13.82 -12.50 16.12
C SER A 59 -12.83 -13.50 16.74
N LEU A 60 -11.58 -13.44 16.28
CA LEU A 60 -10.47 -14.17 16.87
C LEU A 60 -9.69 -13.35 17.90
N GLY A 61 -10.17 -12.15 18.20
CA GLY A 61 -9.55 -11.22 19.13
C GLY A 61 -8.40 -10.42 18.51
N GLN A 62 -7.56 -9.87 19.38
CA GLN A 62 -6.38 -9.12 18.97
C GLN A 62 -5.20 -10.07 18.73
N VAL A 63 -4.50 -9.87 17.64
CA VAL A 63 -3.33 -10.64 17.26
C VAL A 63 -2.13 -9.72 17.05
N VAL A 64 -0.95 -10.21 17.41
CA VAL A 64 0.30 -9.52 17.11
C VAL A 64 0.79 -9.96 15.74
N THR A 65 1.09 -9.00 14.90
CA THR A 65 1.55 -9.22 13.53
C THR A 65 2.95 -8.66 13.32
N SER A 66 3.72 -9.31 12.49
CA SER A 66 4.98 -8.84 11.93
C SER A 66 4.91 -8.79 10.41
N GLY A 67 5.94 -8.28 9.75
CA GLY A 67 6.00 -8.19 8.30
C GLY A 67 7.19 -8.95 7.72
N TYR A 68 6.99 -9.61 6.57
CA TYR A 68 8.07 -10.25 5.82
C TYR A 68 7.91 -10.02 4.31
N CYS A 69 9.00 -10.22 3.58
CA CYS A 69 9.02 -10.24 2.12
C CYS A 69 9.79 -11.45 1.62
N ASN A 70 9.69 -11.74 0.33
CA ASN A 70 10.36 -12.91 -0.27
C ASN A 70 11.83 -12.64 -0.65
N CYS A 71 12.56 -11.91 0.20
CA CYS A 71 13.98 -11.58 0.00
C CYS A 71 14.89 -12.48 0.85
N PRO A 72 16.19 -12.54 0.56
CA PRO A 72 17.14 -13.36 1.33
C PRO A 72 17.24 -12.99 2.81
N ILE A 73 16.97 -11.75 3.19
CA ILE A 73 17.00 -11.30 4.58
C ILE A 73 15.83 -11.91 5.37
N CYS A 74 14.63 -11.93 4.79
CA CYS A 74 13.44 -12.48 5.43
C CYS A 74 13.32 -14.00 5.30
N CYS A 75 13.64 -14.55 4.12
CA CYS A 75 13.40 -15.95 3.77
C CYS A 75 14.66 -16.82 3.64
N GLY A 76 15.86 -16.23 3.71
CA GLY A 76 17.12 -16.98 3.60
C GLY A 76 17.19 -17.80 2.31
N ILE A 77 17.41 -19.10 2.44
CA ILE A 77 17.52 -20.03 1.32
C ILE A 77 16.21 -20.23 0.54
N TRP A 78 15.06 -19.90 1.11
CA TRP A 78 13.74 -20.01 0.51
C TRP A 78 13.33 -18.76 -0.28
N SER A 79 14.20 -17.76 -0.31
CA SER A 79 13.98 -16.51 -1.03
C SER A 79 13.65 -16.73 -2.50
N GLY A 80 12.63 -16.01 -2.99
CA GLY A 80 12.16 -16.08 -4.37
C GLY A 80 11.35 -17.34 -4.70
N GLY A 81 11.18 -18.24 -3.73
CA GLY A 81 10.39 -19.46 -3.89
C GLY A 81 8.92 -19.32 -3.54
N PRO A 82 8.14 -20.39 -3.73
CA PRO A 82 6.75 -20.44 -3.30
C PRO A 82 6.65 -20.52 -1.76
N THR A 83 5.47 -20.22 -1.25
CA THR A 83 5.08 -20.42 0.16
C THR A 83 4.99 -21.91 0.52
N ALA A 84 4.78 -22.19 1.80
CA ALA A 84 4.59 -23.57 2.27
C ALA A 84 3.37 -24.28 1.64
N SER A 85 2.37 -23.53 1.19
CA SER A 85 1.22 -24.07 0.45
C SER A 85 1.51 -24.39 -1.03
N GLY A 86 2.65 -23.93 -1.54
CA GLY A 86 3.01 -24.01 -2.96
C GLY A 86 2.58 -22.81 -3.81
N ALA A 87 1.79 -21.90 -3.26
CA ALA A 87 1.44 -20.64 -3.92
C ALA A 87 2.58 -19.65 -3.87
N TYR A 88 2.70 -18.75 -4.85
CA TYR A 88 3.60 -17.62 -4.73
C TYR A 88 2.97 -16.53 -3.84
N PRO A 89 3.76 -15.93 -2.92
CA PRO A 89 3.22 -14.95 -1.99
C PRO A 89 2.78 -13.68 -2.72
N THR A 90 1.67 -13.11 -2.26
CA THR A 90 1.08 -11.89 -2.83
C THR A 90 0.76 -10.92 -1.70
N ALA A 91 1.14 -9.65 -1.87
CA ALA A 91 0.82 -8.58 -0.91
C ALA A 91 -0.70 -8.39 -0.79
N ASN A 92 -1.17 -8.01 0.40
CA ASN A 92 -2.58 -7.90 0.75
C ASN A 92 -3.39 -9.20 0.57
N HIS A 93 -2.73 -10.35 0.62
CA HIS A 93 -3.35 -11.66 0.48
C HIS A 93 -2.69 -12.72 1.34
N THR A 94 -1.37 -12.83 1.34
CA THR A 94 -0.64 -13.93 1.97
C THR A 94 -0.29 -13.63 3.43
N LEU A 95 -0.60 -14.57 4.30
CA LEU A 95 -0.16 -14.64 5.69
C LEU A 95 0.67 -15.90 5.94
N ALA A 96 1.64 -15.78 6.84
CA ALA A 96 2.32 -16.90 7.45
C ALA A 96 1.85 -17.13 8.90
N VAL A 97 1.77 -18.39 9.29
CA VAL A 97 1.61 -18.83 10.68
C VAL A 97 2.86 -19.54 11.17
N ASP A 98 3.03 -19.66 12.48
CA ASP A 98 4.15 -20.45 13.01
C ASP A 98 3.94 -21.94 12.71
N ALA A 99 4.97 -22.58 12.17
CA ALA A 99 4.90 -23.96 11.75
C ALA A 99 4.73 -24.93 12.93
N SER A 100 5.28 -24.59 14.12
CA SER A 100 5.23 -25.42 15.32
C SER A 100 4.01 -25.18 16.18
N ASN A 101 3.44 -23.98 16.11
CA ASN A 101 2.28 -23.56 16.90
C ASN A 101 1.38 -22.60 16.09
N PRO A 102 0.74 -23.08 15.03
CA PRO A 102 -0.10 -22.23 14.18
C PRO A 102 -1.32 -21.71 14.96
N PHE A 103 -1.57 -20.41 14.87
CA PHE A 103 -2.73 -19.78 15.50
C PHE A 103 -4.04 -20.24 14.85
N VAL A 104 -4.03 -20.45 13.54
CA VAL A 104 -5.12 -21.04 12.74
C VAL A 104 -4.54 -21.98 11.69
N PRO A 105 -5.32 -22.95 11.17
CA PRO A 105 -4.84 -23.87 10.13
C PRO A 105 -4.48 -23.17 8.83
N MET A 106 -3.60 -23.82 8.04
CA MET A 106 -3.33 -23.44 6.65
C MET A 106 -4.64 -23.38 5.85
N GLY A 107 -4.75 -22.40 4.97
CA GLY A 107 -5.93 -22.16 4.15
C GLY A 107 -7.03 -21.34 4.83
N THR A 108 -6.91 -21.05 6.12
CA THR A 108 -7.85 -20.18 6.83
C THR A 108 -7.81 -18.77 6.23
N LYS A 109 -9.00 -18.20 6.00
CA LYS A 109 -9.16 -16.81 5.56
C LYS A 109 -9.59 -15.94 6.72
N VAL A 110 -8.88 -14.85 6.92
CA VAL A 110 -9.13 -13.88 8.00
C VAL A 110 -9.18 -12.46 7.44
N VAL A 111 -9.90 -11.59 8.14
CA VAL A 111 -9.96 -10.15 7.83
C VAL A 111 -9.24 -9.39 8.93
N MET A 112 -8.25 -8.61 8.55
CA MET A 112 -7.52 -7.70 9.41
C MET A 112 -7.28 -6.38 8.67
N ASN A 113 -7.46 -5.24 9.34
CA ASN A 113 -7.35 -3.93 8.70
C ASN A 113 -8.15 -3.79 7.39
N GLY A 114 -9.28 -4.48 7.29
CA GLY A 114 -10.13 -4.49 6.11
C GLY A 114 -9.59 -5.18 4.89
N VAL A 115 -8.58 -5.98 5.06
CA VAL A 115 -8.03 -6.83 4.01
C VAL A 115 -8.31 -8.28 4.34
N GLU A 116 -8.81 -9.03 3.37
CA GLU A 116 -8.93 -10.48 3.46
C GLU A 116 -7.60 -11.13 3.15
N TYR A 117 -7.06 -11.83 4.14
CA TYR A 117 -5.84 -12.60 4.01
C TYR A 117 -6.12 -14.11 4.00
N THR A 118 -5.28 -14.86 3.33
CA THR A 118 -5.28 -16.31 3.35
C THR A 118 -3.97 -16.83 3.95
N VAL A 119 -4.07 -17.77 4.87
CA VAL A 119 -2.90 -18.42 5.47
C VAL A 119 -2.32 -19.41 4.47
N GLU A 120 -1.20 -19.05 3.87
CA GLU A 120 -0.55 -19.81 2.79
C GLU A 120 0.90 -20.21 3.10
N ASP A 121 1.48 -19.60 4.14
CA ASP A 121 2.89 -19.77 4.45
C ASP A 121 3.14 -20.12 5.91
N THR A 122 4.35 -20.54 6.21
CA THR A 122 4.80 -20.86 7.56
C THR A 122 6.15 -20.23 7.87
N GLY A 123 6.35 -19.91 9.15
CA GLY A 123 7.61 -19.40 9.66
C GLY A 123 7.91 -19.91 11.07
N ALA A 124 8.87 -19.33 11.74
CA ALA A 124 9.30 -19.72 13.09
C ALA A 124 9.36 -18.48 14.02
N PHE A 125 8.21 -17.97 14.41
CA PHE A 125 8.09 -16.70 15.12
C PHE A 125 7.19 -16.73 16.37
N ALA A 126 6.55 -17.87 16.70
CA ALA A 126 5.68 -17.98 17.88
C ALA A 126 6.41 -17.61 19.19
N ARG A 127 7.72 -17.88 19.26
CA ARG A 127 8.57 -17.52 20.40
C ARG A 127 8.66 -16.00 20.67
N TYR A 128 8.31 -15.19 19.68
CA TYR A 128 8.28 -13.72 19.80
C TYR A 128 6.88 -13.17 20.14
N GLY A 129 5.91 -14.05 20.39
CA GLY A 129 4.52 -13.66 20.68
C GLY A 129 3.76 -13.15 19.46
N VAL A 130 4.21 -13.51 18.26
CA VAL A 130 3.58 -13.14 16.98
C VAL A 130 2.69 -14.27 16.49
N GLN A 131 1.44 -13.96 16.14
CA GLN A 131 0.46 -14.92 15.61
C GLN A 131 0.51 -15.03 14.09
N PHE A 132 0.71 -13.89 13.40
CA PHE A 132 0.77 -13.82 11.95
C PHE A 132 1.96 -13.01 11.47
N ASP A 133 2.56 -13.45 10.37
CA ASP A 133 3.55 -12.68 9.63
C ASP A 133 2.93 -12.28 8.29
N VAL A 134 2.86 -10.98 8.03
CA VAL A 134 2.16 -10.39 6.89
C VAL A 134 3.13 -10.20 5.74
N TYR A 135 2.79 -10.73 4.57
CA TYR A 135 3.62 -10.60 3.39
C TYR A 135 3.54 -9.21 2.75
N TYR A 136 4.69 -8.69 2.39
CA TYR A 136 4.88 -7.44 1.63
C TYR A 136 5.78 -7.68 0.42
N ASP A 137 5.57 -6.92 -0.66
CA ASP A 137 6.35 -7.05 -1.89
C ASP A 137 7.78 -6.51 -1.79
N SER A 138 8.09 -5.73 -0.75
CA SER A 138 9.42 -5.16 -0.54
C SER A 138 9.88 -5.30 0.90
N HIS A 139 11.21 -5.39 1.09
CA HIS A 139 11.82 -5.41 2.41
C HIS A 139 11.55 -4.12 3.18
N ALA A 140 11.54 -2.98 2.51
CA ALA A 140 11.24 -1.69 3.14
C ALA A 140 9.81 -1.65 3.71
N ALA A 141 8.81 -2.13 2.97
CA ALA A 141 7.43 -2.20 3.44
C ALA A 141 7.27 -3.19 4.60
N ALA A 142 7.90 -4.37 4.51
CA ALA A 142 7.92 -5.37 5.58
C ALA A 142 8.55 -4.82 6.87
N SER A 143 9.67 -4.12 6.76
CA SER A 143 10.35 -3.49 7.89
C SER A 143 9.54 -2.34 8.49
N ALA A 144 8.85 -1.56 7.67
CA ALA A 144 7.97 -0.47 8.11
C ALA A 144 6.76 -0.98 8.92
N HIS A 145 6.28 -2.19 8.63
CA HIS A 145 5.22 -2.82 9.43
C HIS A 145 5.67 -2.99 10.88
N GLY A 146 6.90 -3.43 11.11
CA GLY A 146 7.43 -3.74 12.43
C GLY A 146 6.58 -4.79 13.16
N HIS A 147 6.18 -4.50 14.39
CA HIS A 147 5.19 -5.27 15.15
C HIS A 147 3.95 -4.41 15.39
N GLN A 148 2.79 -4.93 15.00
CA GLN A 148 1.52 -4.26 15.20
C GLN A 148 0.50 -5.24 15.79
N THR A 149 -0.42 -4.70 16.60
CA THR A 149 -1.55 -5.48 17.12
C THR A 149 -2.80 -5.10 16.35
N TRP A 150 -3.41 -6.10 15.73
CA TRP A 150 -4.61 -5.92 14.91
C TRP A 150 -5.77 -6.76 15.43
N GLU A 151 -6.99 -6.30 15.24
CA GLU A 151 -8.18 -7.13 15.42
C GLU A 151 -8.31 -8.09 14.24
N CYS A 152 -8.59 -9.36 14.55
CA CYS A 152 -8.69 -10.43 13.58
C CYS A 152 -10.07 -11.07 13.63
N TYR A 153 -10.67 -11.25 12.46
CA TYR A 153 -11.96 -11.91 12.26
C TYR A 153 -11.82 -13.00 11.22
N LEU A 154 -12.60 -14.08 11.35
CA LEU A 154 -12.75 -15.02 10.25
C LEU A 154 -13.43 -14.32 9.07
N ALA A 155 -12.98 -14.60 7.86
CA ALA A 155 -13.64 -14.10 6.65
C ALA A 155 -14.94 -14.88 6.43
N ASP A 156 -16.07 -14.15 6.41
CA ASP A 156 -17.39 -14.69 6.11
C ASP A 156 -18.31 -13.57 5.60
N ASP A 157 -18.59 -13.56 4.32
CA ASP A 157 -19.46 -12.57 3.67
C ASP A 157 -20.90 -12.60 4.18
N ASN A 158 -21.33 -13.71 4.80
CA ASN A 158 -22.62 -13.87 5.44
C ASN A 158 -22.56 -13.67 6.97
N GLY A 159 -21.41 -13.24 7.48
CA GLY A 159 -21.20 -13.04 8.92
C GLY A 159 -22.12 -11.99 9.51
N SER A 160 -22.38 -12.14 10.81
CA SER A 160 -23.23 -11.22 11.59
C SER A 160 -22.48 -10.02 12.15
N ASN A 161 -21.16 -10.03 12.11
CA ASN A 161 -20.32 -8.94 12.58
C ASN A 161 -20.05 -7.96 11.45
N GLU A 162 -20.09 -6.68 11.76
CA GLU A 162 -19.77 -5.61 10.83
C GLU A 162 -18.56 -4.84 11.37
N VAL A 163 -17.58 -4.61 10.52
CA VAL A 163 -16.35 -3.88 10.82
C VAL A 163 -16.22 -2.70 9.88
N GLU A 164 -16.02 -1.52 10.45
CA GLU A 164 -15.67 -0.34 9.66
C GLU A 164 -14.20 -0.40 9.26
N VAL A 165 -13.98 -0.23 7.98
CA VAL A 165 -12.65 -0.24 7.38
C VAL A 165 -12.39 1.09 6.73
N THR A 166 -11.33 1.73 7.16
CA THR A 166 -10.85 2.97 6.55
C THR A 166 -9.76 2.63 5.54
N ARG A 167 -10.00 2.97 4.27
CA ARG A 167 -9.01 2.82 3.20
C ARG A 167 -8.56 4.19 2.76
N THR A 168 -7.26 4.37 2.71
CA THR A 168 -6.65 5.57 2.14
C THR A 168 -6.06 5.18 0.79
N ARG A 169 -6.44 5.92 -0.25
CA ARG A 169 -5.84 5.76 -1.58
C ARG A 169 -5.33 7.11 -2.07
N ASP A 170 -4.20 7.06 -2.73
CA ASP A 170 -3.72 8.20 -3.46
C ASP A 170 -4.55 8.35 -4.74
N VAL A 171 -4.96 9.57 -5.05
CA VAL A 171 -5.68 9.88 -6.27
C VAL A 171 -4.65 10.25 -7.33
N ASP A 172 -4.57 9.41 -8.36
CA ASP A 172 -3.75 9.68 -9.55
C ASP A 172 -4.37 10.78 -10.43
#